data_ee45d88aa4e7f4fdc7bb2e7f653acac8
#
_entry.id   ee45d88aa4e7f4fdc7bb2e7f653acac8
#
_cell.length_a   1.000
_cell.length_b   1.000
_cell.length_c   1.000
_cell.angle_alpha   90.00
_cell.angle_beta   90.00
_cell.angle_gamma   90.00
#
_symmetry.space_group_name_H-M   'P 1'
#
loop_
_entity.id
_entity.type
_entity.pdbx_description
1 polymer ?
#
loop_
_entity_poly.entity_id
_entity_poly.type
_entity_poly.pdbx_seq_one_letter_code
_entity_poly.pdbx_strand_id
1 'polypeptide(L)'
;MATIKLTIFKAKALKDGRHKIRVAVCHKQETCYIVTHFIIDNISQFKNGQVVKRPDASIINTKLRSMMNELQERLDNIKNQSLYSCRQIKNMLESGTDFKENGYVTYQQACNVLIKNLKEEGRNSYAILIERNCRYFTEFTKGEILMSDITPNLIEGFSRFLKETKKIGNTSIGMMLSQSKAVINRSINSGEVRYDIHPFIKKKIPKSPPRELDISLKSFNTIRCSNPKEKKYIVARDLFMLSFYLGGMNLIDIMNARFDGDKVSFIRM
;
A
#
# COMPACT_ATOMS: atom_id res chain seq x y z
N MET A 1 22.27 -1.63 6.12
CA MET A 1 22.55 -0.62 5.08
C MET A 1 23.02 -1.32 3.82
N ALA A 2 22.67 -0.80 2.65
CA ALA A 2 23.22 -1.30 1.40
C ALA A 2 24.64 -0.75 1.18
N THR A 3 25.46 -1.51 0.48
CA THR A 3 26.84 -1.12 0.12
C THR A 3 27.11 -1.39 -1.35
N ILE A 4 27.98 -0.61 -1.96
CA ILE A 4 28.39 -0.78 -3.36
C ILE A 4 29.90 -0.96 -3.46
N LYS A 5 30.36 -1.81 -4.39
CA LYS A 5 31.78 -2.00 -4.66
C LYS A 5 32.04 -2.42 -6.10
N LEU A 6 33.18 -2.04 -6.63
CA LEU A 6 33.63 -2.50 -7.96
C LEU A 6 34.11 -3.96 -7.91
N THR A 7 33.75 -4.73 -8.92
CA THR A 7 34.08 -6.15 -9.03
C THR A 7 34.14 -6.62 -10.48
N ILE A 8 34.71 -7.78 -10.71
CA ILE A 8 34.71 -8.51 -11.98
C ILE A 8 34.29 -9.96 -11.75
N PHE A 9 33.64 -10.59 -12.73
CA PHE A 9 33.40 -12.02 -12.72
C PHE A 9 34.58 -12.77 -13.38
N LYS A 10 35.41 -13.40 -12.58
CA LYS A 10 36.58 -14.13 -13.07
C LYS A 10 36.20 -15.31 -14.01
N ALA A 11 35.10 -16.01 -13.70
CA ALA A 11 34.61 -17.14 -14.48
C ALA A 11 33.76 -16.76 -15.71
N LYS A 12 33.44 -15.49 -15.92
CA LYS A 12 32.51 -15.06 -16.98
C LYS A 12 33.17 -14.01 -17.89
N ALA A 13 33.94 -14.53 -18.87
CA ALA A 13 34.50 -13.71 -19.93
C ALA A 13 33.48 -13.42 -21.05
N LEU A 14 33.69 -12.35 -21.80
CA LEU A 14 33.04 -12.10 -23.07
C LEU A 14 33.52 -13.10 -24.13
N LYS A 15 32.86 -13.18 -25.30
CA LYS A 15 33.24 -14.06 -26.41
C LYS A 15 34.69 -13.88 -26.88
N ASP A 16 35.23 -12.71 -26.66
CA ASP A 16 36.60 -12.32 -27.01
C ASP A 16 37.60 -12.44 -25.86
N GLY A 17 37.23 -13.12 -24.75
CA GLY A 17 38.08 -13.34 -23.58
C GLY A 17 38.19 -12.16 -22.62
N ARG A 18 37.62 -11.00 -22.92
CA ARG A 18 37.65 -9.80 -22.08
C ARG A 18 36.63 -9.86 -20.93
N HIS A 19 36.81 -9.04 -19.91
CA HIS A 19 35.94 -9.00 -18.74
C HIS A 19 35.31 -7.61 -18.55
N LYS A 20 34.00 -7.58 -18.25
CA LYS A 20 33.31 -6.34 -17.87
C LYS A 20 33.51 -6.05 -16.39
N ILE A 21 33.81 -4.80 -16.06
CA ILE A 21 33.76 -4.29 -14.71
C ILE A 21 32.29 -4.11 -14.32
N ARG A 22 31.95 -4.45 -13.08
CA ARG A 22 30.60 -4.37 -12.54
C ARG A 22 30.60 -3.68 -11.19
N VAL A 23 29.49 -3.07 -10.83
CA VAL A 23 29.25 -2.61 -9.46
C VAL A 23 28.41 -3.66 -8.76
N ALA A 24 28.94 -4.27 -7.72
CA ALA A 24 28.18 -5.13 -6.81
C ALA A 24 27.41 -4.26 -5.82
N VAL A 25 26.13 -4.45 -5.75
CA VAL A 25 25.22 -3.88 -4.75
C VAL A 25 24.91 -4.97 -3.75
N CYS A 26 25.28 -4.79 -2.50
CA CYS A 26 25.07 -5.78 -1.42
C CYS A 26 24.04 -5.23 -0.44
N HIS A 27 22.96 -5.99 -0.18
CA HIS A 27 21.92 -5.63 0.77
C HIS A 27 21.19 -6.87 1.28
N LYS A 28 20.88 -6.94 2.59
CA LYS A 28 20.15 -8.06 3.22
C LYS A 28 20.70 -9.45 2.83
N GLN A 29 22.02 -9.61 2.85
CA GLN A 29 22.73 -10.86 2.47
C GLN A 29 22.58 -11.25 0.98
N GLU A 30 21.94 -10.43 0.17
CA GLU A 30 21.87 -10.58 -1.28
C GLU A 30 22.87 -9.68 -1.97
N THR A 31 23.31 -10.09 -3.18
CA THR A 31 24.17 -9.29 -4.03
C THR A 31 23.61 -9.23 -5.44
N CYS A 32 23.35 -8.02 -5.92
CA CYS A 32 22.97 -7.72 -7.31
C CYS A 32 24.12 -7.01 -8.02
N TYR A 33 24.12 -7.01 -9.36
CA TYR A 33 25.21 -6.44 -10.13
C TYR A 33 24.71 -5.45 -11.17
N ILE A 34 25.31 -4.25 -11.19
CA ILE A 34 25.17 -3.25 -12.24
C ILE A 34 26.31 -3.48 -13.24
N VAL A 35 25.98 -3.65 -14.50
CA VAL A 35 26.96 -3.86 -15.56
C VAL A 35 27.41 -2.49 -16.06
N THR A 36 28.74 -2.26 -16.04
CA THR A 36 29.30 -1.02 -16.60
C THR A 36 29.74 -1.21 -18.05
N HIS A 37 30.00 -0.13 -18.73
CA HIS A 37 30.58 -0.15 -20.08
C HIS A 37 32.09 -0.38 -20.08
N PHE A 38 32.75 -0.35 -18.91
CA PHE A 38 34.20 -0.54 -18.82
C PHE A 38 34.57 -2.02 -18.93
N ILE A 39 35.59 -2.27 -19.79
CA ILE A 39 36.08 -3.60 -20.13
C ILE A 39 37.57 -3.65 -19.87
N ILE A 40 38.06 -4.77 -19.36
CA ILE A 40 39.48 -5.10 -19.20
C ILE A 40 39.81 -6.33 -20.05
N ASP A 41 41.02 -6.40 -20.56
CA ASP A 41 41.45 -7.49 -21.44
C ASP A 41 41.85 -8.74 -20.65
N ASN A 42 42.42 -8.54 -19.46
CA ASN A 42 42.83 -9.64 -18.58
C ASN A 42 42.47 -9.36 -17.13
N ILE A 43 42.18 -10.39 -16.38
CA ILE A 43 41.85 -10.33 -14.92
C ILE A 43 42.99 -9.67 -14.12
N SER A 44 44.24 -9.83 -14.53
CA SER A 44 45.41 -9.19 -13.88
C SER A 44 45.41 -7.69 -13.94
N GLN A 45 44.61 -7.11 -14.85
CA GLN A 45 44.43 -5.67 -14.98
C GLN A 45 43.43 -5.05 -13.99
N PHE A 46 42.84 -5.86 -13.13
CA PHE A 46 41.92 -5.37 -12.10
C PHE A 46 42.34 -5.86 -10.71
N LYS A 47 42.75 -4.95 -9.85
CA LYS A 47 43.19 -5.23 -8.50
C LYS A 47 42.65 -4.23 -7.51
N ASN A 48 42.08 -4.67 -6.39
CA ASN A 48 41.55 -3.83 -5.33
C ASN A 48 40.56 -2.75 -5.80
N GLY A 49 39.67 -3.07 -6.75
CA GLY A 49 38.69 -2.11 -7.26
C GLY A 49 39.25 -1.10 -8.26
N GLN A 50 40.47 -1.27 -8.73
CA GLN A 50 41.13 -0.35 -9.66
C GLN A 50 41.69 -1.09 -10.89
N VAL A 51 41.70 -0.41 -12.02
CA VAL A 51 42.37 -0.87 -13.23
C VAL A 51 43.84 -0.56 -13.12
N VAL A 52 44.70 -1.55 -13.39
CA VAL A 52 46.16 -1.47 -13.32
C VAL A 52 46.78 -2.05 -14.59
N LYS A 53 48.07 -1.79 -14.80
CA LYS A 53 48.86 -2.35 -15.92
C LYS A 53 48.27 -2.03 -17.32
N ARG A 54 47.68 -0.87 -17.49
CA ARG A 54 47.22 -0.33 -18.79
C ARG A 54 47.65 1.14 -18.96
N PRO A 55 47.97 1.58 -20.17
CA PRO A 55 48.33 2.97 -20.40
C PRO A 55 47.23 3.97 -20.04
N ASP A 56 45.95 3.57 -20.23
CA ASP A 56 44.75 4.35 -19.96
C ASP A 56 44.17 4.13 -18.56
N ALA A 57 44.87 3.41 -17.68
CA ALA A 57 44.38 3.03 -16.34
C ALA A 57 43.96 4.27 -15.51
N SER A 58 44.73 5.33 -15.56
CA SER A 58 44.41 6.58 -14.81
C SER A 58 43.08 7.18 -15.25
N ILE A 59 42.84 7.27 -16.57
CA ILE A 59 41.60 7.83 -17.13
C ILE A 59 40.41 6.95 -16.76
N ILE A 60 40.53 5.63 -16.91
CA ILE A 60 39.47 4.67 -16.55
C ILE A 60 39.16 4.76 -15.07
N ASN A 61 40.18 4.77 -14.20
CA ASN A 61 39.98 4.85 -12.74
C ASN A 61 39.31 6.17 -12.32
N THR A 62 39.61 7.29 -12.97
CA THR A 62 38.94 8.57 -12.72
C THR A 62 37.45 8.48 -13.05
N LYS A 63 37.12 7.92 -14.23
CA LYS A 63 35.72 7.71 -14.64
C LYS A 63 34.98 6.73 -13.73
N LEU A 64 35.64 5.66 -13.30
CA LEU A 64 35.06 4.69 -12.35
C LEU A 64 34.80 5.33 -10.97
N ARG A 65 35.71 6.18 -10.48
CA ARG A 65 35.51 6.93 -9.23
C ARG A 65 34.33 7.90 -9.34
N SER A 66 34.25 8.66 -10.42
CA SER A 66 33.11 9.57 -10.66
C SER A 66 31.79 8.82 -10.66
N MET A 67 31.70 7.70 -11.39
CA MET A 67 30.51 6.84 -11.42
C MET A 67 30.19 6.24 -10.03
N MET A 68 31.20 5.79 -9.27
CA MET A 68 31.00 5.26 -7.93
C MET A 68 30.50 6.34 -6.96
N ASN A 69 31.03 7.56 -7.04
CA ASN A 69 30.56 8.69 -6.22
C ASN A 69 29.10 9.03 -6.54
N GLU A 70 28.74 9.07 -7.82
CA GLU A 70 27.35 9.30 -8.25
C GLU A 70 26.39 8.21 -7.74
N LEU A 71 26.79 6.94 -7.85
CA LEU A 71 25.99 5.81 -7.34
C LEU A 71 25.91 5.82 -5.81
N GLN A 72 26.98 6.25 -5.11
CA GLN A 72 26.97 6.38 -3.66
C GLN A 72 26.03 7.50 -3.22
N GLU A 73 26.08 8.67 -3.85
CA GLU A 73 25.17 9.77 -3.58
C GLU A 73 23.71 9.37 -3.79
N ARG A 74 23.43 8.67 -4.89
CA ARG A 74 22.09 8.11 -5.12
C ARG A 74 21.69 7.12 -4.02
N LEU A 75 22.60 6.24 -3.58
CA LEU A 75 22.35 5.28 -2.53
C LEU A 75 22.06 5.97 -1.18
N ASP A 76 22.80 7.04 -0.86
CA ASP A 76 22.64 7.79 0.38
C ASP A 76 21.30 8.56 0.41
N ASN A 77 20.81 8.96 -0.76
CA ASN A 77 19.51 9.62 -0.92
C ASN A 77 18.31 8.65 -0.77
N ILE A 78 18.53 7.33 -0.81
CA ILE A 78 17.46 6.34 -0.59
C ILE A 78 17.10 6.31 0.90
N LYS A 79 15.95 6.90 1.24
CA LYS A 79 15.38 6.84 2.59
C LYS A 79 14.89 5.42 2.90
N ASN A 80 15.02 4.98 4.15
CA ASN A 80 14.51 3.69 4.63
C ASN A 80 14.96 2.47 3.80
N GLN A 81 16.25 2.35 3.49
CA GLN A 81 16.84 1.26 2.70
C GLN A 81 16.38 -0.14 3.16
N SER A 82 16.01 -0.29 4.45
CA SER A 82 15.51 -1.55 5.02
C SER A 82 14.19 -2.04 4.40
N LEU A 83 13.42 -1.17 3.76
CA LEU A 83 12.16 -1.54 3.10
C LEU A 83 12.39 -2.24 1.75
N TYR A 84 13.53 -1.99 1.10
CA TYR A 84 13.79 -2.44 -0.26
C TYR A 84 14.55 -3.77 -0.29
N SER A 85 14.34 -4.55 -1.36
CA SER A 85 15.19 -5.69 -1.72
C SER A 85 16.47 -5.21 -2.41
N CYS A 86 17.49 -6.08 -2.46
CA CYS A 86 18.73 -5.78 -3.17
C CYS A 86 18.48 -5.44 -4.65
N ARG A 87 17.54 -6.13 -5.30
CA ARG A 87 17.16 -5.91 -6.70
C ARG A 87 16.48 -4.55 -6.90
N GLN A 88 15.63 -4.13 -5.97
CA GLN A 88 14.99 -2.81 -6.02
C GLN A 88 16.03 -1.70 -5.88
N ILE A 89 16.94 -1.78 -4.90
CA ILE A 89 18.04 -0.82 -4.75
C ILE A 89 18.90 -0.76 -6.02
N LYS A 90 19.25 -1.91 -6.61
CA LYS A 90 19.99 -1.94 -7.88
C LYS A 90 19.24 -1.17 -8.98
N ASN A 91 17.95 -1.43 -9.17
CA ASN A 91 17.14 -0.75 -10.20
C ASN A 91 17.07 0.75 -9.96
N MET A 92 16.97 1.19 -8.71
CA MET A 92 17.03 2.58 -8.31
C MET A 92 18.34 3.24 -8.70
N LEU A 93 19.45 2.58 -8.48
CA LEU A 93 20.77 3.09 -8.84
C LEU A 93 20.98 3.19 -10.36
N GLU A 94 20.41 2.22 -11.14
CA GLU A 94 20.54 2.20 -12.60
C GLU A 94 19.66 3.25 -13.32
N SER A 95 18.45 3.53 -12.81
CA SER A 95 17.47 4.37 -13.53
C SER A 95 17.87 5.84 -13.62
N GLY A 96 18.78 6.32 -12.76
CA GLY A 96 19.32 7.67 -12.85
C GLY A 96 18.28 8.80 -12.70
N THR A 97 17.05 8.44 -12.54
CA THR A 97 15.98 9.41 -12.33
C THR A 97 16.10 9.98 -10.93
N ASP A 98 16.18 11.30 -10.84
CA ASP A 98 15.89 12.01 -9.60
C ASP A 98 14.68 11.38 -8.98
N PHE A 99 14.85 10.81 -7.79
CA PHE A 99 13.76 10.24 -7.02
C PHE A 99 12.77 11.34 -6.64
N LYS A 100 12.05 11.86 -7.61
CA LYS A 100 10.75 12.44 -7.37
C LYS A 100 9.88 11.26 -6.97
N GLU A 101 9.63 11.17 -5.71
CA GLU A 101 8.57 10.51 -4.91
C GLU A 101 7.62 9.47 -5.57
N ASN A 102 7.72 9.14 -6.85
CA ASN A 102 6.69 8.49 -7.65
C ASN A 102 6.86 6.99 -7.91
N GLY A 103 7.81 6.30 -7.25
CA GLY A 103 8.03 4.88 -7.58
C GLY A 103 7.97 3.90 -6.41
N TYR A 104 8.01 4.36 -5.17
CA TYR A 104 8.16 3.47 -4.00
C TYR A 104 7.28 3.90 -2.83
N VAL A 105 6.01 4.06 -3.12
CA VAL A 105 5.00 4.40 -2.13
C VAL A 105 4.74 3.18 -1.25
N THR A 106 4.80 3.36 0.07
CA THR A 106 4.36 2.32 1.01
C THR A 106 2.84 2.29 1.09
N TYR A 107 2.29 1.14 1.50
CA TYR A 107 0.85 1.02 1.73
C TYR A 107 0.36 2.06 2.75
N GLN A 108 1.16 2.31 3.78
CA GLN A 108 0.88 3.30 4.82
C GLN A 108 0.83 4.73 4.26
N GLN A 109 1.76 5.08 3.39
CA GLN A 109 1.76 6.38 2.72
C GLN A 109 0.53 6.55 1.82
N ALA A 110 0.18 5.51 1.03
CA ALA A 110 -1.02 5.52 0.21
C ALA A 110 -2.31 5.67 1.04
N CYS A 111 -2.40 4.97 2.19
CA CYS A 111 -3.49 5.13 3.14
C CYS A 111 -3.56 6.56 3.68
N ASN A 112 -2.43 7.15 4.10
CA ASN A 112 -2.39 8.49 4.68
C ASN A 112 -2.86 9.56 3.67
N VAL A 113 -2.48 9.44 2.40
CA VAL A 113 -2.96 10.33 1.34
C VAL A 113 -4.48 10.18 1.16
N LEU A 114 -5.01 8.94 1.13
CA LEU A 114 -6.45 8.72 1.03
C LEU A 114 -7.20 9.26 2.24
N ILE A 115 -6.69 9.05 3.46
CA ILE A 115 -7.27 9.58 4.71
C ILE A 115 -7.34 11.10 4.69
N LYS A 116 -6.27 11.76 4.25
CA LYS A 116 -6.23 13.22 4.12
C LYS A 116 -7.32 13.72 3.18
N ASN A 117 -7.40 13.15 1.98
CA ASN A 117 -8.42 13.55 1.00
C ASN A 117 -9.85 13.34 1.51
N LEU A 118 -10.11 12.20 2.18
CA LEU A 118 -11.42 11.91 2.76
C LEU A 118 -11.82 12.92 3.86
N LYS A 119 -10.87 13.36 4.67
CA LYS A 119 -11.09 14.38 5.69
C LYS A 119 -11.38 15.75 5.06
N GLU A 120 -10.68 16.11 3.99
CA GLU A 120 -10.92 17.34 3.22
C GLU A 120 -12.31 17.33 2.54
N GLU A 121 -12.78 16.15 2.11
CA GLU A 121 -14.14 15.93 1.58
C GLU A 121 -15.23 15.85 2.67
N GLY A 122 -14.89 15.99 3.96
CA GLY A 122 -15.83 15.85 5.09
C GLY A 122 -16.25 14.40 5.41
N ARG A 123 -15.69 13.39 4.74
CA ARG A 123 -16.01 11.96 4.91
C ARG A 123 -15.26 11.31 6.09
N ASN A 124 -15.33 11.95 7.24
CA ASN A 124 -14.56 11.58 8.42
C ASN A 124 -14.80 10.13 8.89
N SER A 125 -16.04 9.65 8.85
CA SER A 125 -16.38 8.29 9.25
C SER A 125 -15.66 7.25 8.38
N TYR A 126 -15.55 7.48 7.08
CA TYR A 126 -14.84 6.57 6.17
C TYR A 126 -13.32 6.67 6.34
N ALA A 127 -12.79 7.87 6.61
CA ALA A 127 -11.38 8.06 6.94
C ALA A 127 -10.94 7.22 8.15
N ILE A 128 -11.75 7.19 9.23
CA ILE A 128 -11.49 6.36 10.43
C ILE A 128 -11.46 4.87 10.07
N LEU A 129 -12.31 4.42 9.16
CA LEU A 129 -12.31 3.01 8.72
C LEU A 129 -11.05 2.65 7.94
N ILE A 130 -10.55 3.54 7.05
CA ILE A 130 -9.28 3.36 6.34
C ILE A 130 -8.11 3.35 7.31
N GLU A 131 -8.09 4.25 8.31
CA GLU A 131 -7.05 4.32 9.33
C GLU A 131 -6.96 3.01 10.15
N ARG A 132 -8.10 2.46 10.57
CA ARG A 132 -8.16 1.17 11.25
C ARG A 132 -7.65 0.04 10.36
N ASN A 133 -8.02 0.01 9.09
CA ASN A 133 -7.56 -0.98 8.14
C ASN A 133 -6.03 -0.90 7.94
N CYS A 134 -5.49 0.31 7.77
CA CYS A 134 -4.07 0.56 7.66
C CYS A 134 -3.31 0.01 8.88
N ARG A 135 -3.78 0.28 10.09
CA ARG A 135 -3.18 -0.24 11.33
C ARG A 135 -3.15 -1.76 11.37
N TYR A 136 -4.24 -2.44 11.01
CA TYR A 136 -4.26 -3.91 10.98
C TYR A 136 -3.37 -4.49 9.88
N PHE A 137 -3.27 -3.82 8.74
CA PHE A 137 -2.38 -4.25 7.67
C PHE A 137 -0.91 -4.11 8.09
N THR A 138 -0.54 -2.98 8.72
CA THR A 138 0.80 -2.73 9.27
C THR A 138 1.17 -3.76 10.35
N GLU A 139 0.23 -4.10 11.22
CA GLU A 139 0.43 -5.14 12.24
C GLU A 139 0.66 -6.52 11.61
N PHE A 140 -0.11 -6.87 10.59
CA PHE A 140 0.06 -8.12 9.84
C PHE A 140 1.41 -8.21 9.13
N THR A 141 1.85 -7.13 8.50
CA THR A 141 3.15 -7.06 7.79
C THR A 141 4.34 -6.84 8.72
N LYS A 142 4.08 -6.61 10.03
CA LYS A 142 5.10 -6.27 11.04
C LYS A 142 5.92 -5.02 10.70
N GLY A 143 5.31 -4.06 10.05
CA GLY A 143 5.93 -2.81 9.65
C GLY A 143 5.39 -2.28 8.32
N GLU A 144 6.06 -1.25 7.80
CA GLU A 144 5.72 -0.68 6.50
C GLU A 144 6.07 -1.64 5.37
N ILE A 145 5.24 -1.67 4.34
CA ILE A 145 5.44 -2.49 3.13
C ILE A 145 5.27 -1.63 1.89
N LEU A 146 6.10 -1.89 0.89
CA LEU A 146 5.95 -1.25 -0.42
C LEU A 146 4.68 -1.73 -1.12
N MET A 147 4.01 -0.82 -1.81
CA MET A 147 2.85 -1.17 -2.63
C MET A 147 3.19 -2.27 -3.64
N SER A 148 4.36 -2.21 -4.27
CA SER A 148 4.85 -3.21 -5.24
C SER A 148 4.98 -4.62 -4.68
N ASP A 149 5.18 -4.75 -3.37
CA ASP A 149 5.37 -6.05 -2.70
C ASP A 149 4.05 -6.71 -2.27
N ILE A 150 2.93 -6.02 -2.46
CA ILE A 150 1.61 -6.56 -2.15
C ILE A 150 1.21 -7.54 -3.24
N THR A 151 1.28 -8.82 -2.92
CA THR A 151 0.94 -9.94 -3.82
C THR A 151 -0.45 -10.51 -3.49
N PRO A 152 -1.05 -11.32 -4.40
CA PRO A 152 -2.28 -12.05 -4.09
C PRO A 152 -2.15 -12.96 -2.85
N ASN A 153 -0.99 -13.59 -2.65
CA ASN A 153 -0.72 -14.42 -1.47
C ASN A 153 -0.70 -13.59 -0.18
N LEU A 154 -0.16 -12.37 -0.22
CA LEU A 154 -0.17 -11.47 0.92
C LEU A 154 -1.60 -11.07 1.32
N ILE A 155 -2.45 -10.75 0.33
CA ILE A 155 -3.87 -10.45 0.58
C ILE A 155 -4.61 -11.65 1.18
N GLU A 156 -4.31 -12.86 0.73
CA GLU A 156 -4.87 -14.08 1.32
C GLU A 156 -4.41 -14.27 2.78
N GLY A 157 -3.12 -14.06 3.05
CA GLY A 157 -2.55 -14.07 4.39
C GLY A 157 -3.19 -13.03 5.31
N PHE A 158 -3.41 -11.81 4.81
CA PHE A 158 -4.10 -10.75 5.57
C PHE A 158 -5.56 -11.14 5.91
N SER A 159 -6.28 -11.73 4.94
CA SER A 159 -7.63 -12.24 5.18
C SER A 159 -7.67 -13.29 6.28
N ARG A 160 -6.69 -14.21 6.30
CA ARG A 160 -6.56 -15.23 7.34
C ARG A 160 -6.19 -14.63 8.70
N PHE A 161 -5.25 -13.70 8.74
CA PHE A 161 -4.89 -12.95 9.95
C PHE A 161 -6.09 -12.26 10.58
N LEU A 162 -6.93 -11.59 9.78
CA LEU A 162 -8.16 -10.94 10.28
C LEU A 162 -9.12 -11.96 10.90
N LYS A 163 -9.25 -13.15 10.32
CA LYS A 163 -10.14 -14.21 10.79
C LYS A 163 -9.61 -14.90 12.04
N GLU A 164 -8.36 -15.34 12.02
CA GLU A 164 -7.78 -16.24 13.02
C GLU A 164 -7.19 -15.47 14.21
N THR A 165 -6.45 -14.40 13.93
CA THR A 165 -5.77 -13.62 14.97
C THR A 165 -6.67 -12.54 15.54
N LYS A 166 -7.38 -11.79 14.69
CA LYS A 166 -8.28 -10.72 15.14
C LYS A 166 -9.69 -11.18 15.44
N LYS A 167 -10.04 -12.43 15.07
CA LYS A 167 -11.37 -13.04 15.29
C LYS A 167 -12.52 -12.18 14.76
N ILE A 168 -12.32 -11.52 13.62
CA ILE A 168 -13.27 -10.60 12.99
C ILE A 168 -14.26 -11.40 12.14
N GLY A 169 -15.54 -11.03 12.17
CA GLY A 169 -16.58 -11.66 11.36
C GLY A 169 -16.47 -11.36 9.86
N ASN A 170 -17.02 -12.25 9.03
CA ASN A 170 -16.91 -12.20 7.57
C ASN A 170 -17.31 -10.85 6.94
N THR A 171 -18.35 -10.19 7.46
CA THR A 171 -18.79 -8.86 7.02
C THR A 171 -17.66 -7.84 7.14
N SER A 172 -17.05 -7.76 8.33
CA SER A 172 -15.99 -6.80 8.61
C SER A 172 -14.70 -7.14 7.85
N ILE A 173 -14.40 -8.44 7.66
CA ILE A 173 -13.30 -8.88 6.78
C ILE A 173 -13.56 -8.40 5.35
N GLY A 174 -14.78 -8.59 4.83
CA GLY A 174 -15.16 -8.12 3.50
C GLY A 174 -15.00 -6.61 3.35
N MET A 175 -15.41 -5.83 4.35
CA MET A 175 -15.22 -4.38 4.37
C MET A 175 -13.74 -4.00 4.35
N MET A 176 -12.91 -4.60 5.19
CA MET A 176 -11.47 -4.31 5.26
C MET A 176 -10.74 -4.68 3.96
N LEU A 177 -11.06 -5.82 3.36
CA LEU A 177 -10.49 -6.21 2.07
C LEU A 177 -10.93 -5.25 0.94
N SER A 178 -12.19 -4.78 0.97
CA SER A 178 -12.68 -3.76 0.02
C SER A 178 -11.95 -2.43 0.19
N GLN A 179 -11.68 -2.02 1.41
CA GLN A 179 -10.89 -0.82 1.72
C GLN A 179 -9.44 -0.96 1.22
N SER A 180 -8.79 -2.09 1.48
CA SER A 180 -7.44 -2.35 0.96
C SER A 180 -7.42 -2.34 -0.57
N LYS A 181 -8.43 -2.93 -1.22
CA LYS A 181 -8.57 -2.87 -2.68
C LYS A 181 -8.73 -1.43 -3.19
N ALA A 182 -9.50 -0.59 -2.49
CA ALA A 182 -9.69 0.81 -2.85
C ALA A 182 -8.37 1.60 -2.78
N VAL A 183 -7.55 1.40 -1.73
CA VAL A 183 -6.21 2.01 -1.61
C VAL A 183 -5.32 1.59 -2.77
N ILE A 184 -5.25 0.28 -3.06
CA ILE A 184 -4.42 -0.27 -4.14
C ILE A 184 -4.87 0.26 -5.50
N ASN A 185 -6.17 0.23 -5.78
CA ASN A 185 -6.71 0.74 -7.05
C ASN A 185 -6.44 2.23 -7.24
N ARG A 186 -6.52 3.02 -6.16
CA ARG A 186 -6.19 4.44 -6.22
C ARG A 186 -4.72 4.64 -6.62
N SER A 187 -3.79 3.93 -5.99
CA SER A 187 -2.37 4.02 -6.31
C SER A 187 -2.03 3.51 -7.73
N ILE A 188 -2.79 2.53 -8.25
CA ILE A 188 -2.68 2.13 -9.66
C ILE A 188 -3.16 3.26 -10.57
N ASN A 189 -4.31 3.86 -10.28
CA ASN A 189 -4.91 4.92 -11.10
C ASN A 189 -4.09 6.21 -11.10
N SER A 190 -3.40 6.53 -9.98
CA SER A 190 -2.48 7.66 -9.88
C SER A 190 -1.10 7.39 -10.48
N GLY A 191 -0.84 6.16 -10.95
CA GLY A 191 0.46 5.78 -11.53
C GLY A 191 1.56 5.55 -10.50
N GLU A 192 1.24 5.54 -9.20
CA GLU A 192 2.19 5.32 -8.10
C GLU A 192 2.75 3.90 -8.05
N VAL A 193 1.99 2.94 -8.56
CA VAL A 193 2.37 1.51 -8.60
C VAL A 193 1.85 0.82 -9.85
N ARG A 194 2.59 -0.16 -10.33
CA ARG A 194 2.21 -1.05 -11.42
C ARG A 194 2.33 -2.49 -10.97
N TYR A 195 1.32 -3.30 -11.28
CA TYR A 195 1.30 -4.74 -11.00
C TYR A 195 1.18 -5.53 -12.31
N ASP A 196 2.00 -6.55 -12.49
CA ASP A 196 1.83 -7.53 -13.55
C ASP A 196 0.56 -8.36 -13.32
N ILE A 197 0.30 -8.69 -12.06
CA ILE A 197 -0.90 -9.41 -11.60
C ILE A 197 -1.53 -8.63 -10.46
N HIS A 198 -2.75 -8.16 -10.65
CA HIS A 198 -3.46 -7.40 -9.63
C HIS A 198 -3.62 -8.20 -8.32
N PRO A 199 -3.28 -7.64 -7.13
CA PRO A 199 -3.32 -8.37 -5.85
C PRO A 199 -4.67 -9.02 -5.51
N PHE A 200 -5.77 -8.48 -6.04
CA PHE A 200 -7.13 -9.00 -5.82
C PHE A 200 -7.70 -9.81 -7.00
N ILE A 201 -6.88 -10.23 -7.99
CA ILE A 201 -7.39 -10.86 -9.23
C ILE A 201 -8.25 -12.12 -8.96
N LYS A 202 -7.85 -12.94 -8.00
CA LYS A 202 -8.56 -14.19 -7.67
C LYS A 202 -9.29 -14.13 -6.32
N LYS A 203 -9.19 -13.00 -5.58
CA LYS A 203 -9.75 -12.90 -4.23
C LYS A 203 -11.24 -12.60 -4.30
N LYS A 204 -12.07 -13.57 -3.93
CA LYS A 204 -13.47 -13.33 -3.63
C LYS A 204 -13.58 -12.66 -2.26
N ILE A 205 -14.10 -11.44 -2.24
CA ILE A 205 -14.34 -10.71 -0.98
C ILE A 205 -15.57 -11.33 -0.32
N PRO A 206 -15.48 -11.76 0.94
CA PRO A 206 -16.60 -12.34 1.66
C PRO A 206 -17.78 -11.35 1.73
N LYS A 207 -18.96 -11.84 1.39
CA LYS A 207 -20.21 -11.09 1.56
C LYS A 207 -20.97 -11.71 2.72
N SER A 208 -21.63 -10.87 3.51
CA SER A 208 -22.63 -11.37 4.47
C SER A 208 -23.87 -11.80 3.74
N PRO A 209 -24.55 -12.83 4.21
CA PRO A 209 -25.93 -13.07 3.81
C PRO A 209 -26.76 -11.81 4.16
N PRO A 210 -27.73 -11.45 3.32
CA PRO A 210 -28.66 -10.39 3.64
C PRO A 210 -29.32 -10.70 4.99
N ARG A 211 -29.46 -9.71 5.85
CA ARG A 211 -30.23 -9.85 7.08
C ARG A 211 -31.67 -9.54 6.75
N GLU A 212 -32.53 -10.49 6.92
CA GLU A 212 -33.96 -10.27 6.94
C GLU A 212 -34.30 -9.67 8.30
N LEU A 213 -34.54 -8.37 8.32
CA LEU A 213 -34.85 -7.61 9.55
C LEU A 213 -36.30 -7.08 9.46
N ASP A 214 -37.21 -7.96 9.03
CA ASP A 214 -38.63 -7.67 9.11
C ASP A 214 -39.16 -7.88 10.55
N ILE A 215 -40.16 -7.13 10.92
CA ILE A 215 -40.87 -7.32 12.17
C ILE A 215 -42.32 -7.70 11.87
N SER A 216 -42.86 -8.62 12.67
CA SER A 216 -44.26 -8.98 12.55
C SER A 216 -45.19 -7.78 12.88
N LEU A 217 -46.37 -7.74 12.28
CA LEU A 217 -47.40 -6.74 12.60
C LEU A 217 -47.72 -6.73 14.12
N LYS A 218 -47.67 -7.87 14.76
CA LYS A 218 -47.85 -7.97 16.23
C LYS A 218 -46.75 -7.21 16.97
N SER A 219 -45.49 -7.44 16.61
CA SER A 219 -44.34 -6.74 17.22
C SER A 219 -44.39 -5.24 16.95
N PHE A 220 -44.74 -4.83 15.73
CA PHE A 220 -44.91 -3.45 15.36
C PHE A 220 -45.98 -2.77 16.22
N ASN A 221 -47.16 -3.36 16.34
CA ASN A 221 -48.25 -2.83 17.19
C ASN A 221 -47.85 -2.77 18.67
N THR A 222 -47.10 -3.77 19.17
CA THR A 222 -46.57 -3.72 20.52
C THR A 222 -45.65 -2.51 20.75
N ILE A 223 -44.74 -2.22 19.81
CA ILE A 223 -43.89 -1.03 19.88
C ILE A 223 -44.72 0.24 19.82
N ARG A 224 -45.64 0.34 18.86
CA ARG A 224 -46.51 1.50 18.65
C ARG A 224 -47.33 1.82 19.91
N CYS A 225 -47.92 0.84 20.54
CA CYS A 225 -48.76 1.02 21.69
C CYS A 225 -48.01 1.00 23.03
N SER A 226 -46.71 0.80 23.02
CA SER A 226 -45.90 0.78 24.24
C SER A 226 -45.88 2.15 24.92
N ASN A 227 -45.85 2.15 26.24
CA ASN A 227 -45.68 3.37 27.02
C ASN A 227 -44.51 3.24 27.99
N PRO A 228 -43.27 3.34 27.47
CA PRO A 228 -42.07 3.19 28.29
C PRO A 228 -41.94 4.37 29.27
N LYS A 229 -41.43 4.08 30.47
CA LYS A 229 -41.22 5.11 31.50
C LYS A 229 -39.92 5.88 31.34
N GLU A 230 -38.89 5.25 30.79
CA GLU A 230 -37.59 5.86 30.65
C GLU A 230 -37.49 6.68 29.34
N LYS A 231 -37.03 7.93 29.43
CA LYS A 231 -36.90 8.87 28.32
C LYS A 231 -36.18 8.27 27.11
N LYS A 232 -35.13 7.48 27.33
CA LYS A 232 -34.38 6.84 26.23
C LYS A 232 -35.22 5.91 25.35
N TYR A 233 -36.15 5.16 25.98
CA TYR A 233 -37.05 4.24 25.28
C TYR A 233 -38.22 4.98 24.61
N ILE A 234 -38.69 6.09 25.20
CA ILE A 234 -39.66 6.98 24.56
C ILE A 234 -39.10 7.53 23.26
N VAL A 235 -37.89 8.11 23.31
CA VAL A 235 -37.21 8.66 22.13
C VAL A 235 -36.94 7.57 21.09
N ALA A 236 -36.48 6.38 21.49
CA ALA A 236 -36.22 5.27 20.57
C ALA A 236 -37.51 4.80 19.86
N ARG A 237 -38.63 4.67 20.58
CA ARG A 237 -39.96 4.35 20.01
C ARG A 237 -40.39 5.42 19.01
N ASP A 238 -40.30 6.69 19.41
CA ASP A 238 -40.80 7.81 18.59
C ASP A 238 -39.97 7.97 17.31
N LEU A 239 -38.63 7.81 17.38
CA LEU A 239 -37.77 7.80 16.22
C LEU A 239 -38.03 6.60 15.31
N PHE A 240 -38.29 5.42 15.86
CA PHE A 240 -38.64 4.24 15.09
C PHE A 240 -39.96 4.46 14.35
N MET A 241 -40.98 4.98 15.04
CA MET A 241 -42.28 5.28 14.45
C MET A 241 -42.19 6.39 13.38
N LEU A 242 -41.40 7.42 13.66
CA LEU A 242 -41.17 8.50 12.70
C LEU A 242 -40.48 7.97 11.44
N SER A 243 -39.42 7.18 11.58
CA SER A 243 -38.75 6.52 10.44
C SER A 243 -39.72 5.67 9.63
N PHE A 244 -40.58 4.90 10.30
CA PHE A 244 -41.57 4.06 9.64
C PHE A 244 -42.56 4.91 8.81
N TYR A 245 -43.14 5.95 9.40
CA TYR A 245 -44.09 6.82 8.71
C TYR A 245 -43.46 7.65 7.57
N LEU A 246 -42.17 7.91 7.65
CA LEU A 246 -41.40 8.54 6.59
C LEU A 246 -40.82 7.52 5.55
N GLY A 247 -41.40 6.34 5.43
CA GLY A 247 -41.04 5.35 4.42
C GLY A 247 -39.68 4.68 4.64
N GLY A 248 -39.22 4.55 5.91
CA GLY A 248 -37.93 3.95 6.24
C GLY A 248 -36.75 4.92 6.15
N MET A 249 -36.98 6.20 6.32
CA MET A 249 -35.92 7.21 6.29
C MET A 249 -34.88 6.95 7.37
N ASN A 250 -33.61 7.06 7.03
CA ASN A 250 -32.51 6.91 7.99
C ASN A 250 -32.54 8.03 9.05
N LEU A 251 -32.06 7.72 10.25
CA LEU A 251 -32.03 8.68 11.35
C LEU A 251 -31.27 9.97 10.99
N ILE A 252 -30.15 9.87 10.30
CA ILE A 252 -29.36 11.04 9.86
C ILE A 252 -30.15 11.92 8.87
N ASP A 253 -30.92 11.30 7.98
CA ASP A 253 -31.76 12.01 7.02
C ASP A 253 -32.93 12.69 7.73
N ILE A 254 -33.51 12.03 8.75
CA ILE A 254 -34.57 12.62 9.61
C ILE A 254 -34.07 13.86 10.36
N MET A 255 -32.85 13.77 10.93
CA MET A 255 -32.25 14.89 11.67
C MET A 255 -31.91 16.09 10.78
N ASN A 256 -31.63 15.83 9.50
CA ASN A 256 -31.32 16.87 8.50
C ASN A 256 -32.57 17.29 7.66
N ALA A 257 -33.71 16.63 7.89
CA ALA A 257 -34.94 16.94 7.15
C ALA A 257 -35.50 18.31 7.55
N ARG A 258 -36.08 19.01 6.57
CA ARG A 258 -36.84 20.23 6.77
C ARG A 258 -38.32 19.88 6.69
N PHE A 259 -39.06 20.31 7.72
CA PHE A 259 -40.50 20.12 7.82
C PHE A 259 -41.16 21.47 7.51
N ASP A 260 -41.99 21.48 6.49
CA ASP A 260 -42.75 22.69 6.07
C ASP A 260 -44.22 22.29 5.86
N GLY A 261 -45.04 22.52 6.89
CA GLY A 261 -46.40 22.02 6.93
C GLY A 261 -46.49 20.52 6.74
N ASP A 262 -47.19 20.06 5.71
CA ASP A 262 -47.37 18.65 5.38
C ASP A 262 -46.23 18.08 4.50
N LYS A 263 -45.19 18.87 4.22
CA LYS A 263 -44.10 18.48 3.35
C LYS A 263 -42.81 18.22 4.15
N VAL A 264 -42.15 17.15 3.82
CA VAL A 264 -40.83 16.83 4.34
C VAL A 264 -39.84 16.83 3.18
N SER A 265 -38.82 17.66 3.27
CA SER A 265 -37.72 17.70 2.29
C SER A 265 -36.38 17.35 2.94
N PHE A 266 -35.59 16.52 2.28
CA PHE A 266 -34.26 16.15 2.74
C PHE A 266 -33.33 15.90 1.55
N ILE A 267 -32.04 16.09 1.79
CA ILE A 267 -31.00 15.72 0.84
C ILE A 267 -30.33 14.46 1.40
N ARG A 268 -30.38 13.36 0.66
CA ARG A 268 -29.74 12.12 1.05
C ARG A 268 -28.22 12.30 0.98
N MET A 269 -27.56 12.09 2.11
CA MET A 269 -26.10 12.15 2.21
C MET A 269 -25.40 10.84 1.82
#